data_97a8a2c7493a816751fdd68bcb87af54
#
_entry.id   97a8a2c7493a816751fdd68bcb87af54
#
_cell.length_a   1.000
_cell.length_b   1.000
_cell.length_c   1.000
_cell.angle_alpha   90.00
_cell.angle_beta   90.00
_cell.angle_gamma   90.00
#
_symmetry.space_group_name_H-M   'P 1'
#
loop_
_entity.id
_entity.type
_entity.pdbx_description
1 polymer ?
#
loop_
_entity_poly.entity_id
_entity_poly.type
_entity_poly.pdbx_seq_one_letter_code
_entity_poly.pdbx_strand_id
1 'polypeptide(L)'
;EESADGLTALNAMLDEWATESLMSNVKKLDVIPLVAGTSVYTIGATGTVVSTRPESIDPSSYIEKNGASYPTTIASLSDYNAIVSKDSESDIPYALWYKADYPNGTLTVYPTPTDTANLYLWSIKPVEPYTALTDVVAFPPAYQNAITYNLAVALAPEYNQQILPAIMK
;
A
#
# COMPACT_ATOMS: atom_id res chain seq x y z
N GLU A 1 7.64 -26.35 -15.20
CA GLU A 1 6.16 -26.33 -15.28
C GLU A 1 5.60 -26.30 -13.85
N GLU A 2 5.79 -27.31 -13.03
CA GLU A 2 5.31 -27.37 -11.63
C GLU A 2 5.77 -26.20 -10.74
N SER A 3 6.99 -25.73 -10.91
CA SER A 3 7.53 -24.60 -10.13
C SER A 3 6.89 -23.25 -10.50
N ALA A 4 6.48 -23.08 -11.75
CA ALA A 4 5.78 -21.89 -12.22
C ALA A 4 4.35 -21.85 -11.68
N ASP A 5 3.67 -22.99 -11.64
CA ASP A 5 2.31 -23.13 -11.12
C ASP A 5 2.28 -22.84 -9.62
N GLY A 6 3.27 -23.38 -8.87
CA GLY A 6 3.44 -23.09 -7.45
C GLY A 6 3.67 -21.61 -7.15
N LEU A 7 4.47 -20.91 -7.98
CA LEU A 7 4.74 -19.48 -7.82
C LEU A 7 3.51 -18.64 -8.11
N THR A 8 2.74 -19.01 -9.14
CA THR A 8 1.48 -18.35 -9.51
C THR A 8 0.45 -18.50 -8.38
N ALA A 9 0.27 -19.72 -7.85
CA ALA A 9 -0.63 -19.98 -6.74
C ALA A 9 -0.22 -19.22 -5.46
N LEU A 10 1.08 -19.14 -5.16
CA LEU A 10 1.59 -18.38 -4.04
C LEU A 10 1.26 -16.89 -4.17
N ASN A 11 1.54 -16.29 -5.32
CA ASN A 11 1.26 -14.87 -5.55
C ASN A 11 -0.25 -14.58 -5.46
N ALA A 12 -1.11 -15.41 -6.04
CA ALA A 12 -2.56 -15.25 -5.95
C ALA A 12 -3.06 -15.31 -4.51
N MET A 13 -2.56 -16.26 -3.72
CA MET A 13 -2.90 -16.39 -2.29
C MET A 13 -2.44 -15.17 -1.48
N LEU A 14 -1.25 -14.64 -1.76
CA LEU A 14 -0.71 -13.46 -1.07
C LEU A 14 -1.50 -12.20 -1.42
N ASP A 15 -1.94 -12.05 -2.66
CA ASP A 15 -2.81 -10.95 -3.11
C ASP A 15 -4.18 -11.01 -2.40
N GLU A 16 -4.76 -12.19 -2.26
CA GLU A 16 -6.00 -12.39 -1.51
C GLU A 16 -5.83 -11.98 -0.03
N TRP A 17 -4.77 -12.45 0.63
CA TRP A 17 -4.47 -12.09 2.01
C TRP A 17 -4.20 -10.60 2.22
N ALA A 18 -3.57 -9.94 1.25
CA ALA A 18 -3.36 -8.49 1.28
C ALA A 18 -4.69 -7.74 1.23
N THR A 19 -5.61 -8.18 0.37
CA THR A 19 -6.96 -7.59 0.23
C THR A 19 -7.79 -7.74 1.51
N GLU A 20 -7.66 -8.87 2.21
CA GLU A 20 -8.34 -9.13 3.49
C GLU A 20 -7.66 -8.45 4.70
N SER A 21 -6.60 -7.66 4.48
CA SER A 21 -5.82 -6.99 5.54
C SER A 21 -5.24 -7.95 6.59
N LEU A 22 -5.02 -9.21 6.23
CA LEU A 22 -4.46 -10.24 7.10
C LEU A 22 -2.96 -10.06 7.34
N MET A 23 -2.30 -9.22 6.54
CA MET A 23 -0.86 -9.01 6.60
C MET A 23 -0.49 -7.66 7.20
N SER A 24 0.18 -7.66 8.34
CA SER A 24 0.72 -6.43 8.94
C SER A 24 1.91 -5.83 8.16
N ASN A 25 2.58 -6.63 7.32
CA ASN A 25 3.79 -6.22 6.61
C ASN A 25 3.51 -5.43 5.31
N VAL A 26 2.27 -5.30 4.91
CA VAL A 26 1.87 -4.47 3.76
C VAL A 26 1.88 -2.98 4.06
N LYS A 27 1.98 -2.59 5.35
CA LYS A 27 2.09 -1.19 5.75
C LYS A 27 3.51 -0.68 5.51
N LYS A 28 3.66 0.27 4.60
CA LYS A 28 4.94 0.85 4.19
C LYS A 28 4.94 2.36 4.42
N LEU A 29 6.14 2.89 4.66
CA LEU A 29 6.39 4.32 4.79
C LEU A 29 7.09 4.84 3.54
N ASP A 30 6.52 5.85 2.90
CA ASP A 30 7.20 6.66 1.89
C ASP A 30 7.44 8.06 2.45
N VAL A 31 8.60 8.63 2.17
CA VAL A 31 8.89 10.02 2.47
C VAL A 31 8.82 10.82 1.18
N ILE A 32 7.85 11.72 1.10
CA ILE A 32 7.55 12.50 -0.10
C ILE A 32 7.92 13.96 0.18
N PRO A 33 8.93 14.52 -0.50
CA PRO A 33 9.22 15.94 -0.41
C PRO A 33 8.09 16.74 -1.07
N LEU A 34 7.39 17.54 -0.27
CA LEU A 34 6.38 18.46 -0.76
C LEU A 34 7.06 19.70 -1.33
N VAL A 35 6.57 20.14 -2.49
CA VAL A 35 7.09 21.32 -3.20
C VAL A 35 6.08 22.45 -3.09
N ALA A 36 6.57 23.65 -2.81
CA ALA A 36 5.74 24.86 -2.77
C ALA A 36 4.91 25.01 -4.05
N GLY A 37 3.63 25.32 -3.92
CA GLY A 37 2.70 25.49 -5.03
C GLY A 37 2.22 24.16 -5.68
N THR A 38 2.64 23.02 -5.17
CA THR A 38 2.24 21.70 -5.71
C THR A 38 1.33 20.97 -4.74
N SER A 39 0.08 20.75 -5.12
CA SER A 39 -0.90 20.03 -4.30
C SER A 39 -1.14 18.58 -4.75
N VAL A 40 -0.76 18.20 -5.97
CA VAL A 40 -1.07 16.90 -6.56
C VAL A 40 0.20 16.13 -6.86
N TYR A 41 0.25 14.90 -6.35
CA TYR A 41 1.33 13.93 -6.55
C TYR A 41 0.77 12.63 -7.08
N THR A 42 1.49 11.96 -7.97
CA THR A 42 1.15 10.61 -8.43
C THR A 42 2.11 9.61 -7.83
N ILE A 43 1.58 8.49 -7.31
CA ILE A 43 2.37 7.44 -6.65
C ILE A 43 2.21 6.13 -7.42
N GLY A 44 3.30 5.59 -7.88
CA GLY A 44 3.34 4.35 -8.64
C GLY A 44 4.68 4.18 -9.36
N ALA A 45 4.79 3.12 -10.15
CA ALA A 45 6.03 2.81 -10.86
C ALA A 45 6.47 3.92 -11.84
N THR A 46 5.54 4.70 -12.36
CA THR A 46 5.77 5.81 -13.31
C THR A 46 5.26 7.15 -12.77
N GLY A 47 4.95 7.22 -11.47
CA GLY A 47 4.45 8.42 -10.81
C GLY A 47 5.55 9.45 -10.54
N THR A 48 5.14 10.65 -10.08
CA THR A 48 6.06 11.67 -9.56
C THR A 48 6.79 11.16 -8.31
N VAL A 49 6.14 10.27 -7.57
CA VAL A 49 6.72 9.49 -6.48
C VAL A 49 6.84 8.05 -6.97
N VAL A 50 8.08 7.64 -7.28
CA VAL A 50 8.37 6.28 -7.76
C VAL A 50 8.33 5.32 -6.57
N SER A 51 7.26 4.56 -6.48
CA SER A 51 7.02 3.57 -5.41
C SER A 51 5.95 2.57 -5.85
N THR A 52 5.73 1.50 -5.08
CA THR A 52 4.56 0.63 -5.29
C THR A 52 3.28 1.44 -5.03
N ARG A 53 2.31 1.36 -5.94
CA ARG A 53 1.04 2.08 -5.82
C ARG A 53 0.30 1.65 -4.55
N PRO A 54 -0.06 2.58 -3.65
CA PRO A 54 -0.86 2.25 -2.49
C PRO A 54 -2.27 1.79 -2.84
N GLU A 55 -2.84 0.90 -2.06
CA GLU A 55 -4.27 0.57 -2.08
C GLU A 55 -5.06 1.58 -1.23
N SER A 56 -4.48 1.95 -0.09
CA SER A 56 -5.05 2.96 0.79
C SER A 56 -3.95 3.68 1.60
N ILE A 57 -4.32 4.85 2.14
CA ILE A 57 -3.44 5.63 3.01
C ILE A 57 -3.85 5.41 4.46
N ASP A 58 -2.87 5.26 5.32
CA ASP A 58 -3.07 5.08 6.76
C ASP A 58 -3.15 6.43 7.49
N PRO A 59 -4.08 6.59 8.44
CA PRO A 59 -4.25 7.82 9.22
C PRO A 59 -3.03 8.24 10.06
N SER A 60 -2.04 7.36 10.25
CA SER A 60 -0.79 7.67 10.95
C SER A 60 0.18 8.53 10.12
N SER A 61 -0.21 8.93 8.90
CA SER A 61 0.57 9.82 8.05
C SER A 61 0.67 11.20 8.66
N TYR A 62 1.83 11.85 8.49
CA TYR A 62 2.08 13.18 9.06
C TYR A 62 3.05 13.99 8.18
N ILE A 63 3.06 15.30 8.38
CA ILE A 63 4.00 16.20 7.73
C ILE A 63 5.05 16.63 8.74
N GLU A 64 6.31 16.59 8.32
CA GLU A 64 7.42 17.12 9.10
C GLU A 64 7.94 18.40 8.45
N LYS A 65 8.05 19.45 9.25
CA LYS A 65 8.64 20.70 8.84
C LYS A 65 9.44 21.31 10.01
N ASN A 66 10.69 21.70 9.74
CA ASN A 66 11.58 22.31 10.72
C ASN A 66 11.74 21.50 12.03
N GLY A 67 11.72 20.16 11.93
CA GLY A 67 11.84 19.26 13.07
C GLY A 67 10.56 19.08 13.90
N ALA A 68 9.44 19.67 13.48
CA ALA A 68 8.14 19.49 14.10
C ALA A 68 7.24 18.59 13.23
N SER A 69 6.52 17.67 13.86
CA SER A 69 5.60 16.75 13.18
C SER A 69 4.15 17.21 13.34
N TYR A 70 3.45 17.34 12.24
CA TYR A 70 2.07 17.80 12.16
C TYR A 70 1.18 16.66 11.67
N PRO A 71 0.17 16.23 12.44
CA PRO A 71 -0.73 15.16 12.02
C PRO A 71 -1.55 15.59 10.81
N THR A 72 -1.87 14.62 9.94
CA THR A 72 -2.74 14.84 8.79
C THR A 72 -4.04 14.06 8.92
N THR A 73 -5.09 14.55 8.29
CA THR A 73 -6.38 13.85 8.19
C THR A 73 -6.54 13.25 6.80
N ILE A 74 -6.94 11.99 6.73
CA ILE A 74 -7.28 11.38 5.45
C ILE A 74 -8.72 11.76 5.10
N ALA A 75 -8.87 12.59 4.09
CA ALA A 75 -10.17 13.05 3.61
C ALA A 75 -10.83 12.00 2.72
N SER A 76 -12.13 11.77 2.92
CA SER A 76 -12.95 11.03 1.96
C SER A 76 -13.22 11.88 0.71
N LEU A 77 -13.77 11.27 -0.34
CA LEU A 77 -14.19 12.01 -1.53
C LEU A 77 -15.25 13.08 -1.19
N SER A 78 -16.16 12.78 -0.27
CA SER A 78 -17.19 13.74 0.18
C SER A 78 -16.55 14.91 0.91
N ASP A 79 -15.59 14.67 1.80
CA ASP A 79 -14.91 15.73 2.55
C ASP A 79 -14.11 16.62 1.60
N TYR A 80 -13.39 16.02 0.66
CA TYR A 80 -12.65 16.77 -0.35
C TYR A 80 -13.57 17.63 -1.22
N ASN A 81 -14.73 17.09 -1.63
CA ASN A 81 -15.70 17.82 -2.43
C ASN A 81 -16.40 18.94 -1.64
N ALA A 82 -16.52 18.82 -0.32
CA ALA A 82 -17.08 19.85 0.55
C ALA A 82 -16.14 21.07 0.74
N ILE A 83 -14.87 20.96 0.34
CA ILE A 83 -13.93 22.09 0.39
C ILE A 83 -14.38 23.16 -0.62
N VAL A 84 -14.74 24.33 -0.11
CA VAL A 84 -15.24 25.44 -0.92
C VAL A 84 -14.13 26.06 -1.76
N SER A 85 -12.94 26.28 -1.19
CA SER A 85 -11.79 26.86 -1.88
C SER A 85 -10.68 25.83 -1.96
N LYS A 86 -10.57 25.16 -3.10
CA LYS A 86 -9.53 24.13 -3.35
C LYS A 86 -8.15 24.74 -3.60
N ASP A 87 -8.12 26.01 -3.96
CA ASP A 87 -6.88 26.78 -4.24
C ASP A 87 -6.31 27.45 -2.98
N SER A 88 -6.84 27.12 -1.80
CA SER A 88 -6.30 27.65 -0.55
C SER A 88 -4.87 27.18 -0.34
N GLU A 89 -4.04 28.09 0.13
CA GLU A 89 -2.63 27.84 0.42
C GLU A 89 -2.35 27.90 1.92
N SER A 90 -1.41 27.12 2.39
CA SER A 90 -0.93 27.14 3.77
C SER A 90 0.52 26.69 3.86
N ASP A 91 1.21 27.15 4.86
CA ASP A 91 2.56 26.71 5.17
C ASP A 91 2.64 25.22 5.53
N ILE A 92 1.59 24.70 6.18
CA ILE A 92 1.48 23.30 6.59
C ILE A 92 0.13 22.75 6.13
N PRO A 93 0.12 21.84 5.16
CA PRO A 93 -1.09 21.09 4.79
C PRO A 93 -1.57 20.22 5.96
N TYR A 94 -2.86 19.98 6.05
CA TYR A 94 -3.44 19.17 7.14
C TYR A 94 -4.36 18.04 6.64
N ALA A 95 -4.72 18.03 5.38
CA ALA A 95 -5.58 16.99 4.82
C ALA A 95 -4.93 16.34 3.59
N LEU A 96 -5.11 15.04 3.47
CA LEU A 96 -4.68 14.22 2.35
C LEU A 96 -5.90 13.54 1.75
N TRP A 97 -6.09 13.67 0.45
CA TRP A 97 -7.08 12.91 -0.30
C TRP A 97 -6.37 12.00 -1.29
N TYR A 98 -6.66 10.70 -1.20
CA TYR A 98 -6.06 9.71 -2.07
C TYR A 98 -7.10 9.05 -2.95
N LYS A 99 -6.80 8.97 -4.24
CA LYS A 99 -7.57 8.24 -5.24
C LYS A 99 -6.70 7.10 -5.79
N ALA A 100 -7.16 5.87 -5.61
CA ALA A 100 -6.44 4.66 -6.05
C ALA A 100 -6.61 4.41 -7.56
N ASP A 101 -6.22 5.40 -8.38
CA ASP A 101 -6.22 5.28 -9.85
C ASP A 101 -5.16 4.26 -10.32
N TYR A 102 -5.32 3.75 -11.51
CA TYR A 102 -4.36 2.84 -12.16
C TYR A 102 -3.81 3.50 -13.45
N PRO A 103 -2.50 3.39 -13.75
CA PRO A 103 -1.45 2.63 -13.05
C PRO A 103 -0.84 3.33 -11.83
N ASN A 104 -1.05 4.63 -11.64
CA ASN A 104 -0.55 5.40 -10.52
C ASN A 104 -1.70 5.94 -9.69
N GLY A 105 -1.59 5.85 -8.36
CA GLY A 105 -2.54 6.51 -7.46
C GLY A 105 -2.30 8.02 -7.44
N THR A 106 -3.36 8.80 -7.24
CA THR A 106 -3.30 10.27 -7.14
C THR A 106 -3.48 10.69 -5.68
N LEU A 107 -2.48 11.39 -5.15
CA LEU A 107 -2.51 11.98 -3.82
C LEU A 107 -2.65 13.50 -3.93
N THR A 108 -3.68 14.05 -3.33
CA THR A 108 -3.87 15.51 -3.21
C THR A 108 -3.64 15.94 -1.78
N VAL A 109 -2.80 16.93 -1.62
CA VAL A 109 -2.44 17.55 -0.34
C VAL A 109 -3.21 18.86 -0.21
N TYR A 110 -3.85 19.11 0.92
CA TYR A 110 -4.66 20.32 1.13
C TYR A 110 -4.40 20.93 2.53
N PRO A 111 -4.31 22.26 2.60
CA PRO A 111 -4.15 23.25 1.54
C PRO A 111 -2.85 23.05 0.72
N THR A 112 -2.74 23.73 -0.41
CA THR A 112 -1.50 23.72 -1.21
C THR A 112 -0.34 24.28 -0.37
N PRO A 113 0.80 23.57 -0.26
CA PRO A 113 1.92 24.05 0.52
C PRO A 113 2.53 25.31 -0.09
N THR A 114 2.81 26.33 0.74
CA THR A 114 3.53 27.54 0.33
C THR A 114 5.04 27.41 0.44
N ASP A 115 5.52 26.37 1.13
CA ASP A 115 6.93 26.10 1.34
C ASP A 115 7.19 24.59 1.31
N THR A 116 8.46 24.21 1.33
CA THR A 116 8.87 22.80 1.32
C THR A 116 8.67 22.15 2.68
N ALA A 117 8.22 20.91 2.68
CA ALA A 117 8.07 20.06 3.86
C ALA A 117 8.23 18.58 3.44
N ASN A 118 8.35 17.68 4.39
CA ASN A 118 8.35 16.25 4.11
C ASN A 118 7.03 15.61 4.56
N LEU A 119 6.34 14.93 3.65
CA LEU A 119 5.20 14.10 3.99
C LEU A 119 5.69 12.68 4.27
N TYR A 120 5.47 12.20 5.48
CA TYR A 120 5.67 10.82 5.89
C TYR A 120 4.37 10.06 5.68
N LEU A 121 4.28 9.42 4.53
CA LEU A 121 3.07 8.76 4.07
C LEU A 121 3.08 7.28 4.47
N TRP A 122 2.33 6.92 5.50
CA TRP A 122 2.03 5.54 5.80
C TRP A 122 0.93 5.04 4.87
N SER A 123 1.17 3.95 4.19
CA SER A 123 0.22 3.40 3.23
C SER A 123 0.19 1.88 3.27
N ILE A 124 -0.96 1.31 2.90
CA ILE A 124 -1.12 -0.12 2.69
C ILE A 124 -0.82 -0.36 1.21
N LYS A 125 0.13 -1.24 0.94
CA LYS A 125 0.57 -1.60 -0.41
C LYS A 125 0.37 -3.08 -0.66
N PRO A 126 0.08 -3.48 -1.92
CA PRO A 126 0.09 -4.89 -2.28
C PRO A 126 1.46 -5.50 -1.99
N VAL A 127 1.48 -6.78 -1.71
CA VAL A 127 2.74 -7.55 -1.62
C VAL A 127 3.35 -7.60 -3.01
N GLU A 128 4.64 -7.33 -3.12
CA GLU A 128 5.33 -7.47 -4.41
C GLU A 128 5.34 -8.95 -4.81
N PRO A 129 4.95 -9.27 -6.05
CA PRO A 129 4.89 -10.66 -6.48
C PRO A 129 6.30 -11.27 -6.52
N TYR A 130 6.41 -12.49 -6.04
CA TYR A 130 7.64 -13.27 -6.18
C TYR A 130 7.81 -13.70 -7.64
N THR A 131 8.99 -13.51 -8.17
CA THR A 131 9.30 -13.80 -9.59
C THR A 131 10.17 -15.05 -9.75
N ALA A 132 10.88 -15.46 -8.71
CA ALA A 132 11.73 -16.63 -8.69
C ALA A 132 11.60 -17.42 -7.39
N LEU A 133 11.81 -18.72 -7.46
CA LEU A 133 11.82 -19.61 -6.27
C LEU A 133 12.97 -19.31 -5.30
N THR A 134 13.95 -18.53 -5.75
CA THR A 134 15.11 -18.09 -4.94
C THR A 134 14.87 -16.77 -4.24
N ASP A 135 13.71 -16.13 -4.48
CA ASP A 135 13.37 -14.87 -3.83
C ASP A 135 13.21 -15.08 -2.32
N VAL A 136 13.75 -14.13 -1.56
CA VAL A 136 13.70 -14.21 -0.10
C VAL A 136 12.32 -13.79 0.39
N VAL A 137 11.64 -14.70 1.05
CA VAL A 137 10.33 -14.43 1.68
C VAL A 137 10.54 -13.60 2.94
N ALA A 138 10.17 -12.32 2.88
CA ALA A 138 10.36 -11.36 3.97
C ALA A 138 9.18 -11.35 4.97
N PHE A 139 8.64 -12.52 5.32
CA PHE A 139 7.57 -12.64 6.33
C PHE A 139 8.11 -13.10 7.68
N PRO A 140 7.48 -12.66 8.79
CA PRO A 140 7.77 -13.22 10.11
C PRO A 140 7.60 -14.74 10.12
N PRO A 141 8.39 -15.48 10.93
CA PRO A 141 8.34 -16.95 10.97
C PRO A 141 6.94 -17.53 11.23
N ALA A 142 6.07 -16.80 11.94
CA ALA A 142 4.69 -17.21 12.20
C ALA A 142 3.86 -17.41 10.93
N TYR A 143 4.16 -16.67 9.86
CA TYR A 143 3.45 -16.79 8.57
C TYR A 143 3.90 -18.01 7.75
N GLN A 144 5.09 -18.56 7.98
CA GLN A 144 5.62 -19.66 7.17
C GLN A 144 4.71 -20.88 7.18
N ASN A 145 4.21 -21.27 8.34
CA ASN A 145 3.29 -22.42 8.45
C ASN A 145 1.95 -22.12 7.75
N ALA A 146 1.40 -20.91 7.93
CA ALA A 146 0.16 -20.50 7.29
C ALA A 146 0.31 -20.51 5.75
N ILE A 147 1.41 -19.96 5.23
CA ILE A 147 1.72 -19.98 3.79
C ILE A 147 1.82 -21.41 3.29
N THR A 148 2.59 -22.26 3.97
CA THR A 148 2.81 -23.66 3.55
C THR A 148 1.51 -24.44 3.49
N TYR A 149 0.66 -24.35 4.53
CA TYR A 149 -0.59 -25.10 4.58
C TYR A 149 -1.63 -24.57 3.59
N ASN A 150 -1.78 -23.26 3.47
CA ASN A 150 -2.75 -22.70 2.54
C ASN A 150 -2.31 -22.89 1.07
N LEU A 151 -1.02 -22.80 0.78
CA LEU A 151 -0.49 -23.10 -0.55
C LEU A 151 -0.69 -24.59 -0.90
N ALA A 152 -0.49 -25.52 0.05
CA ALA A 152 -0.77 -26.92 -0.16
C ALA A 152 -2.27 -27.18 -0.45
N VAL A 153 -3.18 -26.46 0.20
CA VAL A 153 -4.61 -26.53 -0.06
C VAL A 153 -4.94 -25.97 -1.46
N ALA A 154 -4.33 -24.84 -1.83
CA ALA A 154 -4.57 -24.22 -3.14
C ALA A 154 -4.08 -25.11 -4.30
N LEU A 155 -2.97 -25.81 -4.13
CA LEU A 155 -2.38 -26.68 -5.14
C LEU A 155 -3.00 -28.11 -5.21
N ALA A 156 -3.62 -28.57 -4.12
CA ALA A 156 -4.15 -29.94 -4.03
C ALA A 156 -5.07 -30.35 -5.21
N PRO A 157 -5.99 -29.50 -5.71
CA PRO A 157 -6.85 -29.84 -6.86
C PRO A 157 -6.05 -30.06 -8.15
N GLU A 158 -4.98 -29.31 -8.38
CA GLU A 158 -4.16 -29.43 -9.61
C GLU A 158 -3.39 -30.75 -9.66
N TYR A 159 -3.00 -31.26 -8.48
CA TYR A 159 -2.28 -32.54 -8.37
C TYR A 159 -3.20 -33.73 -8.07
N ASN A 160 -4.51 -33.58 -8.22
CA ASN A 160 -5.51 -34.63 -8.01
C ASN A 160 -5.43 -35.26 -6.59
N GLN A 161 -4.98 -34.49 -5.59
CA GLN A 161 -4.85 -34.90 -4.21
C GLN A 161 -6.09 -34.52 -3.40
N GLN A 162 -6.52 -35.41 -2.50
CA GLN A 162 -7.59 -35.08 -1.56
C GLN A 162 -7.02 -34.27 -0.39
N ILE A 163 -7.65 -33.13 -0.11
CA ILE A 163 -7.31 -32.31 1.06
C ILE A 163 -7.68 -33.10 2.33
N LEU A 164 -6.68 -33.44 3.13
CA LEU A 164 -6.93 -34.13 4.39
C LEU A 164 -7.61 -33.17 5.38
N PRO A 165 -8.64 -33.63 6.14
CA PRO A 165 -9.36 -32.79 7.11
C PRO A 165 -8.47 -32.15 8.19
N ALA A 166 -7.27 -32.69 8.41
CA ALA A 166 -6.29 -32.16 9.35
C ALA A 166 -5.65 -30.83 8.94
N ILE A 167 -5.76 -30.47 7.63
CA ILE A 167 -5.19 -29.24 7.08
C ILE A 167 -6.23 -28.09 7.12
N MET A 168 -7.51 -28.42 7.29
CA MET A 168 -8.62 -27.45 7.31
C MET A 168 -8.95 -26.89 8.72
N LYS A 169 -8.08 -27.07 9.72
CA LYS A 169 -8.25 -26.54 11.08
C LYS A 169 -7.40 -25.27 11.30
#